data_61a2bc51f0a95c2bae42d085829ac15f
#
_entry.id   61a2bc51f0a95c2bae42d085829ac15f
#
_cell.length_a   1.000
_cell.length_b   1.000
_cell.length_c   1.000
_cell.angle_alpha   90.00
_cell.angle_beta   90.00
_cell.angle_gamma   90.00
#
_symmetry.space_group_name_H-M   'P 1'
#
loop_
_entity.id
_entity.type
_entity.pdbx_description
1 polymer ?
#
loop_
_entity_poly.entity_id
_entity_poly.type
_entity_poly.pdbx_seq_one_letter_code
_entity_poly.pdbx_strand_id
1 'polypeptide(L)'
;MCLLTDLVIFYGTLMSAFRRSNDEPVSVALTPLGQGWIAAALFDLGAYPGAIPSSTSRVRGELHRMLDPLATLRALDEFEGYRPDDDGSLFVRRATSVARDDRSVEEAWVYFFNAPLGSAPRIDSGDYLKYLKVK
;
A
#
# COMPACT_ATOMS: atom_id res chain seq x y z
N MET A 1 20.64 9.45 5.67
CA MET A 1 20.07 8.11 5.47
C MET A 1 19.60 7.96 4.04
N CYS A 2 20.05 6.91 3.36
CA CYS A 2 19.60 6.64 2.00
C CYS A 2 18.25 5.93 2.03
N LEU A 3 17.31 6.40 1.21
CA LEU A 3 16.08 5.67 0.96
C LEU A 3 16.34 4.64 -0.13
N LEU A 4 15.75 3.44 0.00
CA LEU A 4 15.86 2.40 -1.02
C LEU A 4 15.17 2.80 -2.31
N THR A 5 14.10 3.60 -2.23
CA THR A 5 13.31 3.98 -3.38
C THR A 5 12.51 5.25 -3.08
N ASP A 6 12.20 6.01 -4.11
CA ASP A 6 11.29 7.15 -4.03
C ASP A 6 9.86 6.78 -4.46
N LEU A 7 9.59 5.48 -4.59
CA LEU A 7 8.30 4.97 -5.02
C LEU A 7 7.53 4.38 -3.84
N VAL A 8 6.21 4.52 -3.88
CA VAL A 8 5.30 3.91 -2.90
C VAL A 8 4.10 3.33 -3.65
N ILE A 9 3.59 2.18 -3.18
CA ILE A 9 2.42 1.56 -3.77
C ILE A 9 1.29 1.54 -2.75
N PHE A 10 0.09 1.92 -3.18
CA PHE A 10 -1.13 1.90 -2.38
C PHE A 10 -2.09 0.85 -2.93
N TYR A 11 -2.60 -0.01 -2.07
CA TYR A 11 -3.54 -1.06 -2.47
C TYR A 11 -4.93 -0.90 -1.85
N GLY A 12 -5.15 0.16 -1.10
CA GLY A 12 -6.39 0.37 -0.35
C GLY A 12 -6.89 1.80 -0.41
N THR A 13 -7.23 2.37 0.74
CA THR A 13 -7.93 3.65 0.83
C THR A 13 -7.12 4.86 0.35
N LEU A 14 -5.81 4.73 0.19
CA LEU A 14 -4.99 5.80 -0.36
C LEU A 14 -4.88 5.75 -1.88
N MET A 15 -5.48 4.75 -2.57
CA MET A 15 -5.56 4.77 -4.03
C MET A 15 -6.38 5.96 -4.50
N SER A 16 -6.06 6.47 -5.70
CA SER A 16 -6.71 7.68 -6.26
C SER A 16 -8.23 7.62 -6.23
N ALA A 17 -8.81 6.43 -6.46
CA ALA A 17 -10.26 6.26 -6.49
C ALA A 17 -10.94 6.59 -5.16
N PHE A 18 -10.20 6.58 -4.06
CA PHE A 18 -10.72 6.83 -2.72
C PHE A 18 -10.30 8.18 -2.15
N ARG A 19 -9.36 8.86 -2.79
CA ARG A 19 -8.84 10.10 -2.26
C ARG A 19 -9.75 11.27 -2.58
N ARG A 20 -9.95 12.14 -1.59
CA ARG A 20 -10.68 13.38 -1.74
C ARG A 20 -9.70 14.52 -1.55
N SER A 21 -9.83 15.54 -2.36
CA SER A 21 -8.86 16.62 -2.41
C SER A 21 -8.61 17.31 -1.08
N ASN A 22 -9.58 17.28 -0.15
CA ASN A 22 -9.47 17.97 1.13
C ASN A 22 -9.07 17.06 2.29
N ASP A 23 -9.00 15.74 2.07
CA ASP A 23 -8.80 14.78 3.16
C ASP A 23 -7.47 14.06 3.08
N GLU A 24 -6.69 14.29 2.05
CA GLU A 24 -5.45 13.57 1.85
C GLU A 24 -4.28 14.18 2.60
N PRO A 25 -3.57 13.39 3.40
CA PRO A 25 -2.40 13.90 4.11
C PRO A 25 -1.20 14.14 3.18
N VAL A 26 -1.18 13.56 1.96
CA VAL A 26 0.01 13.57 1.11
C VAL A 26 -0.29 13.90 -0.34
N SER A 27 -1.45 14.49 -0.64
CA SER A 27 -1.94 14.69 -2.00
C SER A 27 -0.98 15.44 -2.91
N VAL A 28 -0.26 16.40 -2.36
CA VAL A 28 0.54 17.33 -3.16
C VAL A 28 1.92 16.81 -3.51
N ALA A 29 2.32 15.65 -2.98
CA ALA A 29 3.68 15.17 -3.08
C ALA A 29 3.82 13.90 -3.92
N LEU A 30 2.77 13.51 -4.65
CA LEU A 30 2.74 12.25 -5.38
C LEU A 30 2.51 12.44 -6.87
N THR A 31 3.25 11.66 -7.67
CA THR A 31 3.06 11.56 -9.12
C THR A 31 2.63 10.15 -9.46
N PRO A 32 1.42 9.93 -10.01
CA PRO A 32 0.97 8.58 -10.36
C PRO A 32 1.80 7.98 -11.50
N LEU A 33 2.15 6.71 -11.37
CA LEU A 33 2.94 5.98 -12.36
C LEU A 33 2.19 4.80 -12.96
N GLY A 34 0.91 4.59 -12.58
CA GLY A 34 0.13 3.47 -13.04
C GLY A 34 0.00 2.40 -11.99
N GLN A 35 -0.34 1.19 -12.39
CA GLN A 35 -0.64 0.10 -11.46
C GLN A 35 0.38 -1.01 -11.56
N GLY A 36 0.40 -1.86 -10.54
CA GLY A 36 1.25 -3.02 -10.50
C GLY A 36 0.79 -4.04 -9.48
N TRP A 37 1.53 -5.13 -9.39
CA TRP A 37 1.25 -6.24 -8.49
C TRP A 37 2.40 -6.45 -7.52
N ILE A 38 2.08 -6.77 -6.27
CA ILE A 38 3.08 -7.15 -5.27
C ILE A 38 2.79 -8.56 -4.76
N ALA A 39 3.82 -9.23 -4.26
CA ALA A 39 3.71 -10.58 -3.68
C ALA A 39 3.11 -10.47 -2.28
N ALA A 40 1.79 -10.61 -2.20
CA ALA A 40 1.04 -10.43 -0.96
C ALA A 40 -0.32 -11.10 -1.04
N ALA A 41 -0.98 -11.24 0.11
CA ALA A 41 -2.37 -11.70 0.22
C ALA A 41 -3.19 -10.58 0.83
N LEU A 42 -4.39 -10.35 0.29
CA LEU A 42 -5.25 -9.22 0.66
C LEU A 42 -6.43 -9.70 1.48
N PHE A 43 -6.77 -8.95 2.53
CA PHE A 43 -7.87 -9.26 3.44
C PHE A 43 -8.76 -8.05 3.67
N ASP A 44 -10.05 -8.29 3.83
CA ASP A 44 -11.03 -7.26 4.16
C ASP A 44 -11.10 -7.11 5.69
N LEU A 45 -10.57 -6.01 6.19
CA LEU A 45 -10.54 -5.75 7.64
C LEU A 45 -11.78 -4.96 8.10
N GLY A 46 -12.74 -4.74 7.19
CA GLY A 46 -13.97 -4.00 7.47
C GLY A 46 -13.89 -2.59 6.93
N ALA A 47 -13.26 -1.68 7.65
CA ALA A 47 -13.14 -0.28 7.26
C ALA A 47 -12.16 -0.07 6.10
N TYR A 48 -11.19 -0.97 5.95
CA TYR A 48 -10.13 -0.87 4.94
C TYR A 48 -9.52 -2.26 4.72
N PRO A 49 -8.75 -2.45 3.63
CA PRO A 49 -8.08 -3.73 3.42
C PRO A 49 -6.72 -3.75 4.11
N GLY A 50 -6.21 -4.95 4.33
CA GLY A 50 -4.86 -5.16 4.80
C GLY A 50 -4.19 -6.23 3.98
N ALA A 51 -2.92 -6.04 3.61
CA ALA A 51 -2.13 -7.02 2.89
C ALA A 51 -1.02 -7.54 3.78
N ILE A 52 -0.72 -8.82 3.64
CA ILE A 52 0.42 -9.46 4.30
C ILE A 52 1.32 -10.05 3.23
N PRO A 53 2.64 -10.16 3.47
CA PRO A 53 3.54 -10.78 2.50
C PRO A 53 3.10 -12.22 2.17
N SER A 54 3.18 -12.59 0.90
CA SER A 54 2.83 -13.94 0.46
C SER A 54 3.60 -14.27 -0.82
N SER A 55 4.12 -15.50 -0.91
CA SER A 55 4.81 -15.96 -2.11
C SER A 55 3.86 -16.63 -3.10
N THR A 56 2.60 -16.86 -2.73
CA THR A 56 1.63 -17.61 -3.54
C THR A 56 0.46 -16.76 -4.04
N SER A 57 0.41 -15.49 -3.67
CA SER A 57 -0.68 -14.60 -4.04
C SER A 57 -0.11 -13.25 -4.45
N ARG A 58 -0.95 -12.42 -5.05
CA ARG A 58 -0.55 -11.07 -5.45
C ARG A 58 -1.66 -10.07 -5.17
N VAL A 59 -1.24 -8.84 -4.92
CA VAL A 59 -2.15 -7.73 -4.61
C VAL A 59 -1.91 -6.61 -5.61
N ARG A 60 -3.01 -6.09 -6.16
CA ARG A 60 -3.02 -4.97 -7.11
C ARG A 60 -2.94 -3.65 -6.36
N GLY A 61 -2.11 -2.73 -6.83
CA GLY A 61 -2.00 -1.42 -6.23
C GLY A 61 -1.65 -0.35 -7.24
N GLU A 62 -1.70 0.90 -6.78
CA GLU A 62 -1.29 2.07 -7.55
C GLU A 62 0.09 2.51 -7.13
N LEU A 63 0.98 2.63 -8.12
CA LEU A 63 2.35 3.05 -7.89
C LEU A 63 2.47 4.56 -8.06
N HIS A 64 3.14 5.20 -7.12
CA HIS A 64 3.38 6.65 -7.14
C HIS A 64 4.83 6.97 -6.89
N ARG A 65 5.32 8.03 -7.52
CA ARG A 65 6.62 8.62 -7.18
C ARG A 65 6.42 9.72 -6.16
N MET A 66 7.22 9.70 -5.11
CA MET A 66 7.22 10.73 -4.09
C MET A 66 8.18 11.83 -4.51
N LEU A 67 7.68 13.07 -4.61
CA LEU A 67 8.50 14.23 -4.98
C LEU A 67 9.40 14.66 -3.82
N ASP A 68 8.94 14.43 -2.59
CA ASP A 68 9.73 14.66 -1.38
C ASP A 68 9.58 13.40 -0.51
N PRO A 69 10.43 12.37 -0.76
CA PRO A 69 10.25 11.08 -0.10
C PRO A 69 10.28 11.12 1.42
N LEU A 70 11.18 11.88 2.01
CA LEU A 70 11.27 11.92 3.49
C LEU A 70 10.02 12.52 4.11
N ALA A 71 9.55 13.65 3.59
CA ALA A 71 8.35 14.30 4.10
C ALA A 71 7.10 13.44 3.86
N THR A 72 6.99 12.85 2.67
CA THR A 72 5.85 11.99 2.31
C THR A 72 5.81 10.74 3.18
N LEU A 73 6.93 10.05 3.35
CA LEU A 73 6.97 8.85 4.18
C LEU A 73 6.66 9.17 5.64
N ARG A 74 7.10 10.31 6.14
CA ARG A 74 6.77 10.73 7.51
C ARG A 74 5.26 10.89 7.68
N ALA A 75 4.61 11.54 6.72
CA ALA A 75 3.16 11.74 6.76
C ALA A 75 2.41 10.41 6.62
N LEU A 76 2.86 9.54 5.73
CA LEU A 76 2.26 8.22 5.54
C LEU A 76 2.45 7.33 6.77
N ASP A 77 3.63 7.34 7.36
CA ASP A 77 3.91 6.56 8.57
C ASP A 77 2.94 6.98 9.68
N GLU A 78 2.71 8.28 9.84
CA GLU A 78 1.78 8.77 10.84
C GLU A 78 0.33 8.35 10.53
N PHE A 79 -0.08 8.48 9.27
CA PHE A 79 -1.42 8.08 8.83
C PHE A 79 -1.67 6.59 9.05
N GLU A 80 -0.68 5.74 8.76
CA GLU A 80 -0.78 4.29 8.89
C GLU A 80 -0.51 3.79 10.32
N GLY A 81 -0.10 4.68 11.22
CA GLY A 81 0.23 4.30 12.57
C GLY A 81 1.52 3.51 12.69
N TYR A 82 2.46 3.74 11.79
CA TYR A 82 3.74 3.04 11.77
C TYR A 82 4.80 3.83 12.53
N ARG A 83 5.47 3.15 13.46
CA ARG A 83 6.64 3.67 14.17
C ARG A 83 7.78 2.67 14.00
N PRO A 84 8.91 3.07 13.38
CA PRO A 84 10.00 2.13 13.09
C PRO A 84 10.57 1.42 14.31
N ASP A 85 10.46 2.02 15.48
CA ASP A 85 10.96 1.45 16.74
C ASP A 85 9.90 0.71 17.54
N ASP A 86 8.72 0.51 16.99
CA ASP A 86 7.58 -0.12 17.69
C ASP A 86 7.07 -1.32 16.89
N ASP A 87 7.37 -2.53 17.38
CA ASP A 87 6.92 -3.78 16.76
C ASP A 87 5.40 -3.96 16.81
N GLY A 88 4.70 -3.17 17.63
CA GLY A 88 3.26 -3.24 17.76
C GLY A 88 2.50 -2.33 16.80
N SER A 89 3.18 -1.68 15.86
CA SER A 89 2.49 -0.86 14.86
C SER A 89 1.47 -1.67 14.07
N LEU A 90 0.30 -1.08 13.81
CA LEU A 90 -0.78 -1.77 13.10
C LEU A 90 -0.39 -2.09 11.65
N PHE A 91 0.29 -1.17 11.00
CA PHE A 91 0.88 -1.38 9.68
C PHE A 91 2.38 -1.17 9.78
N VAL A 92 3.14 -1.91 8.98
CA VAL A 92 4.59 -1.84 8.95
C VAL A 92 5.03 -1.52 7.53
N ARG A 93 5.88 -0.52 7.37
CA ARG A 93 6.41 -0.11 6.07
C ARG A 93 7.58 -1.01 5.68
N ARG A 94 7.50 -1.59 4.48
CA ARG A 94 8.54 -2.44 3.91
C ARG A 94 8.76 -2.08 2.45
N ALA A 95 9.96 -2.34 1.96
CA ALA A 95 10.24 -2.27 0.53
C ALA A 95 9.87 -3.60 -0.13
N THR A 96 9.26 -3.55 -1.30
CA THR A 96 8.86 -4.74 -2.03
C THR A 96 9.02 -4.52 -3.52
N SER A 97 9.12 -5.61 -4.28
CA SER A 97 9.16 -5.55 -5.74
C SER A 97 7.75 -5.43 -6.29
N VAL A 98 7.58 -4.52 -7.24
CA VAL A 98 6.31 -4.29 -7.92
C VAL A 98 6.45 -4.71 -9.37
N ALA A 99 5.63 -5.65 -9.81
CA ALA A 99 5.57 -6.05 -11.22
C ALA A 99 4.56 -5.14 -11.92
N ARG A 100 5.04 -4.27 -12.79
CA ARG A 100 4.19 -3.32 -13.50
C ARG A 100 3.54 -3.96 -14.72
N ASP A 101 2.47 -3.33 -15.22
CA ASP A 101 1.74 -3.84 -16.39
C ASP A 101 2.59 -3.89 -17.67
N ASP A 102 3.62 -3.05 -17.78
CA ASP A 102 4.56 -3.06 -18.89
C ASP A 102 5.67 -4.10 -18.74
N ARG A 103 5.55 -4.99 -17.74
CA ARG A 103 6.50 -6.05 -17.39
C ARG A 103 7.80 -5.57 -16.75
N SER A 104 7.92 -4.28 -16.50
CA SER A 104 9.05 -3.78 -15.71
C SER A 104 8.84 -4.10 -14.24
N VAL A 105 9.94 -4.12 -13.49
CA VAL A 105 9.92 -4.37 -12.05
C VAL A 105 10.54 -3.17 -11.37
N GLU A 106 9.82 -2.63 -10.38
CA GLU A 106 10.30 -1.50 -9.58
C GLU A 106 10.27 -1.88 -8.12
N GLU A 107 11.14 -1.25 -7.32
CA GLU A 107 11.07 -1.39 -5.88
C GLU A 107 10.29 -0.23 -5.30
N ALA A 108 9.37 -0.51 -4.37
CA ALA A 108 8.52 0.51 -3.78
C ALA A 108 8.26 0.21 -2.31
N TRP A 109 7.97 1.26 -1.56
CA TRP A 109 7.48 1.12 -0.20
C TRP A 109 6.03 0.69 -0.20
N VAL A 110 5.67 -0.17 0.77
CA VAL A 110 4.29 -0.64 0.98
C VAL A 110 4.06 -0.75 2.48
N TYR A 111 2.81 -0.57 2.90
CA TYR A 111 2.41 -0.73 4.29
C TYR A 111 1.68 -2.06 4.44
N PHE A 112 2.33 -3.04 5.06
CA PHE A 112 1.74 -4.36 5.34
C PHE A 112 1.02 -4.35 6.68
N PHE A 113 -0.12 -5.05 6.74
CA PHE A 113 -0.85 -5.22 7.99
C PHE A 113 -0.05 -6.10 8.95
N ASN A 114 0.02 -5.69 10.21
CA ASN A 114 0.91 -6.29 11.21
C ASN A 114 0.17 -6.73 12.48
N ALA A 115 -1.10 -7.10 12.36
CA ALA A 115 -1.88 -7.59 13.49
C ALA A 115 -2.54 -8.91 13.12
N PRO A 116 -3.08 -9.66 14.10
CA PRO A 116 -3.80 -10.90 13.78
C PRO A 116 -4.97 -10.63 12.84
N LEU A 117 -5.14 -11.48 11.83
CA LEU A 117 -6.23 -11.34 10.86
C LEU A 117 -7.58 -11.73 11.42
N GLY A 118 -7.60 -12.58 12.46
CA GLY A 118 -8.83 -13.08 13.03
C GLY A 118 -9.67 -13.79 11.98
N SER A 119 -10.93 -13.36 11.82
CA SER A 119 -11.85 -13.93 10.85
C SER A 119 -11.99 -13.06 9.59
N ALA A 120 -11.05 -12.16 9.34
CA ALA A 120 -11.10 -11.27 8.18
C ALA A 120 -11.19 -12.07 6.87
N PRO A 121 -12.19 -11.77 6.00
CA PRO A 121 -12.33 -12.49 4.74
C PRO A 121 -11.15 -12.19 3.81
N ARG A 122 -10.71 -13.22 3.10
CA ARG A 122 -9.66 -13.06 2.10
C ARG A 122 -10.25 -12.50 0.81
N ILE A 123 -9.56 -11.56 0.21
CA ILE A 123 -9.91 -11.01 -1.09
C ILE A 123 -9.09 -11.76 -2.14
N ASP A 124 -9.66 -12.83 -2.71
CA ASP A 124 -8.94 -13.76 -3.58
C ASP A 124 -8.40 -13.11 -4.85
N SER A 125 -9.10 -12.10 -5.38
CA SER A 125 -8.62 -11.40 -6.56
C SER A 125 -7.37 -10.57 -6.31
N GLY A 126 -7.11 -10.21 -5.05
CA GLY A 126 -6.03 -9.31 -4.69
C GLY A 126 -6.23 -7.87 -5.17
N ASP A 127 -7.42 -7.53 -5.62
CA ASP A 127 -7.74 -6.23 -6.20
C ASP A 127 -8.92 -5.63 -5.42
N TYR A 128 -8.62 -4.65 -4.57
CA TYR A 128 -9.62 -4.08 -3.68
C TYR A 128 -10.74 -3.36 -4.44
N LEU A 129 -10.40 -2.64 -5.50
CA LEU A 129 -11.39 -1.94 -6.32
C LEU A 129 -12.35 -2.94 -6.97
N LYS A 130 -11.82 -4.03 -7.51
CA LYS A 130 -12.63 -5.08 -8.12
C LYS A 130 -13.52 -5.76 -7.07
N TYR A 131 -12.97 -6.03 -5.91
CA TYR A 131 -13.69 -6.62 -4.78
C TYR A 131 -14.90 -5.77 -4.37
N LEU A 132 -14.70 -4.45 -4.27
CA LEU A 132 -15.78 -3.55 -3.87
C LEU A 132 -16.89 -3.47 -4.93
N LYS A 133 -16.56 -3.64 -6.21
CA LYS A 133 -17.55 -3.59 -7.28
C LYS A 133 -18.49 -4.78 -7.31
N VAL A 134 -18.04 -5.94 -6.84
CA VAL A 134 -18.84 -7.17 -6.83
C VAL A 134 -19.46 -7.47 -5.47
N LYS A 135 -19.17 -6.63 -4.49
CA LYS A 135 -19.67 -6.84 -3.14
C LYS A 135 -21.11 -6.37 -2.96
#